data_f9e448e79b3742f50ea70675b57216b5
#
_entry.id   f9e448e79b3742f50ea70675b57216b5
#
_cell.length_a   1.000
_cell.length_b   1.000
_cell.length_c   1.000
_cell.angle_alpha   90.00
_cell.angle_beta   90.00
_cell.angle_gamma   90.00
#
_symmetry.space_group_name_H-M   'P 1'
#
loop_
_entity.id
_entity.type
_entity.pdbx_description
1 polymer ?
#
loop_
_entity_poly.entity_id
_entity_poly.type
_entity_poly.pdbx_seq_one_letter_code
_entity_poly.pdbx_strand_id
1 'polypeptide(L)'
;MSDEYLEFSVLGDRKYTRGHLWMQIVDKEEDTWKIGVADCLVKELGEIIRVVPAEVDDEFSEGDVLFSLRSMTDGETFFSPCAGKVIEVNNELEAIPELVWDDTYTEGWILLIKPHDFDEDQLLTADEYIESLSE
;
A
#
# COMPACT_ATOMS: atom_id res chain seq x y z
N MET A 1 6.92 -25.75 12.11
CA MET A 1 6.87 -25.05 11.90
C MET A 1 6.72 -24.31 11.21
N SER A 2 6.48 -24.12 11.24
CA SER A 2 6.22 -23.27 10.74
C SER A 2 6.77 -22.66 9.73
N ASP A 3 7.38 -22.97 9.21
CA ASP A 3 7.82 -22.57 8.03
C ASP A 3 6.91 -22.69 6.93
N GLU A 4 5.68 -23.08 7.14
CA GLU A 4 4.73 -23.15 6.12
C GLU A 4 4.19 -21.83 5.73
N TYR A 5 4.41 -20.77 6.51
CA TYR A 5 3.92 -19.49 6.11
C TYR A 5 4.73 -18.96 4.95
N LEU A 6 4.13 -18.10 4.17
CA LEU A 6 4.78 -17.54 3.01
C LEU A 6 5.93 -16.64 3.42
N GLU A 7 6.98 -16.66 2.61
CA GLU A 7 8.06 -15.71 2.81
C GLU A 7 7.63 -14.35 2.30
N PHE A 8 7.87 -13.34 3.09
CA PHE A 8 7.55 -11.97 2.71
C PHE A 8 8.54 -11.02 3.33
N SER A 9 8.58 -9.80 2.80
CA SER A 9 9.50 -8.78 3.25
C SER A 9 8.79 -7.64 3.94
N VAL A 10 9.43 -7.07 4.96
CA VAL A 10 8.98 -5.86 5.62
C VAL A 10 10.18 -4.93 5.69
N LEU A 11 10.12 -3.83 4.94
CA LEU A 11 11.26 -2.92 4.85
C LEU A 11 11.23 -1.88 5.96
N GLY A 12 12.40 -1.56 6.50
CA GLY A 12 12.52 -0.64 7.62
C GLY A 12 12.53 0.83 7.25
N ASP A 13 12.55 1.14 5.95
CA ASP A 13 12.66 2.52 5.48
C ASP A 13 11.30 3.19 5.24
N ARG A 14 10.23 2.57 5.68
CA ARG A 14 8.87 3.09 5.47
C ARG A 14 7.98 2.71 6.62
N LYS A 15 6.76 3.24 6.60
CA LYS A 15 5.77 2.98 7.65
C LYS A 15 4.65 2.12 7.10
N TYR A 16 3.84 1.59 8.00
CA TYR A 16 2.78 0.66 7.63
C TYR A 16 1.48 0.99 8.36
N THR A 17 0.36 0.54 7.80
CA THR A 17 -0.93 0.64 8.47
C THR A 17 -1.38 -0.75 8.89
N ARG A 18 -2.35 -0.81 9.81
CA ARG A 18 -2.93 -2.10 10.20
C ARG A 18 -3.72 -2.72 9.05
N GLY A 19 -4.09 -1.93 8.07
CA GLY A 19 -4.75 -2.43 6.86
C GLY A 19 -3.78 -2.91 5.79
N HIS A 20 -2.51 -3.09 6.14
CA HIS A 20 -1.48 -3.67 5.27
C HIS A 20 -1.05 -2.76 4.12
N LEU A 21 -1.16 -1.45 4.29
CA LEU A 21 -0.59 -0.50 3.35
C LEU A 21 0.81 -0.12 3.83
N TRP A 22 1.73 0.05 2.88
CA TRP A 22 2.99 0.69 3.22
C TRP A 22 2.95 2.13 2.73
N MET A 23 3.61 3.02 3.47
CA MET A 23 3.68 4.43 3.12
C MET A 23 5.11 4.91 3.26
N GLN A 24 5.60 5.57 2.22
CA GLN A 24 6.97 6.07 2.22
C GLN A 24 6.96 7.53 1.78
N ILE A 25 7.56 8.40 2.61
CA ILE A 25 7.63 9.80 2.26
C ILE A 25 8.61 9.97 1.10
N VAL A 26 8.20 10.71 0.09
CA VAL A 26 8.99 10.94 -1.11
C VAL A 26 9.58 12.34 -1.10
N ASP A 27 8.79 13.32 -0.65
CA ASP A 27 9.21 14.71 -0.60
C ASP A 27 8.67 15.32 0.68
N LYS A 28 9.56 15.65 1.61
CA LYS A 28 9.17 16.20 2.90
C LYS A 28 8.62 17.61 2.77
N GLU A 29 9.16 18.39 1.87
CA GLU A 29 8.72 19.77 1.71
C GLU A 29 7.32 19.83 1.14
N GLU A 30 7.01 18.97 0.18
CA GLU A 30 5.69 18.94 -0.43
C GLU A 30 4.76 17.98 0.32
N ASP A 31 5.28 17.26 1.29
CA ASP A 31 4.51 16.29 2.07
C ASP A 31 3.81 15.27 1.17
N THR A 32 4.59 14.67 0.28
CA THR A 32 4.06 13.65 -0.62
C THR A 32 4.59 12.28 -0.25
N TRP A 33 3.70 11.30 -0.35
CA TRP A 33 3.97 9.93 0.07
C TRP A 33 3.55 8.94 -1.01
N LYS A 34 4.36 7.91 -1.20
CA LYS A 34 3.95 6.76 -2.00
C LYS A 34 3.20 5.79 -1.13
N ILE A 35 2.20 5.15 -1.70
CA ILE A 35 1.42 4.11 -1.03
C ILE A 35 1.41 2.86 -1.87
N GLY A 36 1.56 1.72 -1.22
CA GLY A 36 1.39 0.42 -1.85
C GLY A 36 0.90 -0.57 -0.81
N VAL A 37 0.82 -1.84 -1.19
CA VAL A 37 0.34 -2.90 -0.31
C VAL A 37 1.54 -3.69 0.22
N ALA A 38 1.53 -3.99 1.51
CA ALA A 38 2.61 -4.74 2.12
C ALA A 38 2.71 -6.14 1.52
N ASP A 39 3.93 -6.61 1.40
CA ASP A 39 4.23 -7.87 0.72
C ASP A 39 3.46 -9.07 1.29
N CYS A 40 3.28 -9.11 2.61
CA CYS A 40 2.59 -10.25 3.23
C CYS A 40 1.15 -10.40 2.74
N LEU A 41 0.45 -9.27 2.52
CA LEU A 41 -0.93 -9.36 2.04
C LEU A 41 -0.97 -9.69 0.56
N VAL A 42 -0.03 -9.15 -0.21
CA VAL A 42 0.06 -9.47 -1.63
C VAL A 42 0.28 -10.97 -1.81
N LYS A 43 1.15 -11.56 -0.98
CA LYS A 43 1.43 -12.99 -1.05
C LYS A 43 0.20 -13.83 -0.69
N GLU A 44 -0.63 -13.34 0.24
CA GLU A 44 -1.87 -14.01 0.59
C GLU A 44 -2.88 -13.98 -0.55
N LEU A 45 -2.96 -12.85 -1.25
CA LEU A 45 -3.91 -12.70 -2.34
C LEU A 45 -3.55 -13.57 -3.54
N GLY A 46 -2.26 -13.72 -3.79
CA GLY A 46 -1.77 -14.40 -4.98
C GLY A 46 -1.37 -13.39 -6.04
N GLU A 47 -0.98 -13.89 -7.20
CA GLU A 47 -0.52 -13.02 -8.28
C GLU A 47 -1.61 -12.02 -8.67
N ILE A 48 -1.24 -10.75 -8.68
CA ILE A 48 -2.19 -9.68 -8.95
C ILE A 48 -2.39 -9.53 -10.45
N ILE A 49 -3.66 -9.60 -10.88
CA ILE A 49 -4.00 -9.51 -12.30
C ILE A 49 -4.67 -8.18 -12.64
N ARG A 50 -5.09 -7.42 -11.64
CA ARG A 50 -5.73 -6.13 -11.90
C ARG A 50 -5.61 -5.22 -10.70
N VAL A 51 -5.34 -3.93 -10.98
CA VAL A 51 -5.30 -2.88 -9.98
C VAL A 51 -6.31 -1.81 -10.41
N VAL A 52 -7.19 -1.42 -9.48
CA VAL A 52 -8.18 -0.37 -9.77
C VAL A 52 -7.90 0.78 -8.80
N PRO A 53 -7.18 1.81 -9.23
CA PRO A 53 -6.79 2.92 -8.34
C PRO A 53 -7.81 4.05 -8.37
N ALA A 54 -7.74 4.93 -7.36
CA ALA A 54 -8.42 6.21 -7.40
C ALA A 54 -7.82 7.04 -8.52
N GLU A 55 -8.50 8.13 -8.89
CA GLU A 55 -8.04 8.96 -9.99
C GLU A 55 -7.18 10.12 -9.51
N VAL A 56 -6.30 10.58 -10.37
CA VAL A 56 -5.47 11.75 -10.10
C VAL A 56 -6.38 12.93 -9.79
N ASP A 57 -5.97 13.71 -8.80
CA ASP A 57 -6.69 14.88 -8.31
C ASP A 57 -7.92 14.56 -7.46
N ASP A 58 -8.27 13.30 -7.27
CA ASP A 58 -9.33 12.93 -6.33
C ASP A 58 -8.94 13.34 -4.92
N GLU A 59 -9.89 13.93 -4.20
CA GLU A 59 -9.73 14.19 -2.78
C GLU A 59 -10.44 13.11 -2.01
N PHE A 60 -9.85 12.68 -0.91
CA PHE A 60 -10.41 11.60 -0.13
C PHE A 60 -10.34 11.93 1.35
N SER A 61 -11.21 11.27 2.12
CA SER A 61 -11.24 11.37 3.57
C SER A 61 -10.78 10.06 4.16
N GLU A 62 -10.46 10.06 5.43
CA GLU A 62 -10.12 8.84 6.14
C GLU A 62 -11.26 7.84 5.95
N GLY A 63 -10.93 6.61 5.59
CA GLY A 63 -11.91 5.56 5.37
C GLY A 63 -12.45 5.45 3.95
N ASP A 64 -12.11 6.40 3.08
CA ASP A 64 -12.51 6.30 1.69
C ASP A 64 -11.68 5.26 0.95
N VAL A 65 -12.23 4.70 -0.10
CA VAL A 65 -11.53 3.70 -0.91
C VAL A 65 -10.42 4.38 -1.70
N LEU A 66 -9.21 3.86 -1.60
CA LEU A 66 -8.07 4.33 -2.38
C LEU A 66 -7.84 3.51 -3.63
N PHE A 67 -7.97 2.20 -3.52
CA PHE A 67 -7.76 1.30 -4.66
C PHE A 67 -8.20 -0.10 -4.27
N SER A 68 -8.28 -0.96 -5.27
CA SER A 68 -8.51 -2.38 -5.01
C SER A 68 -7.56 -3.21 -5.86
N LEU A 69 -7.30 -4.43 -5.39
CA LEU A 69 -6.47 -5.39 -6.09
C LEU A 69 -7.28 -6.64 -6.37
N ARG A 70 -7.00 -7.28 -7.49
CA ARG A 70 -7.62 -8.57 -7.79
C ARG A 70 -6.57 -9.57 -8.23
N SER A 71 -6.71 -10.79 -7.69
CA SER A 71 -5.95 -11.94 -8.15
C SER A 71 -6.92 -12.85 -8.91
N MET A 72 -6.48 -14.03 -9.29
CA MET A 72 -7.33 -14.97 -10.01
C MET A 72 -8.54 -15.40 -9.19
N THR A 73 -8.40 -15.49 -7.88
CA THR A 73 -9.44 -16.05 -7.02
C THR A 73 -10.02 -15.05 -6.02
N ASP A 74 -9.30 -13.97 -5.72
CA ASP A 74 -9.69 -13.06 -4.65
C ASP A 74 -9.62 -11.61 -5.06
N GLY A 75 -10.26 -10.76 -4.27
CA GLY A 75 -10.17 -9.31 -4.41
C GLY A 75 -10.10 -8.67 -3.06
N GLU A 76 -9.44 -7.52 -2.98
CA GLU A 76 -9.31 -6.80 -1.73
C GLU A 76 -9.42 -5.31 -2.00
N THR A 77 -10.17 -4.60 -1.17
CA THR A 77 -10.33 -3.16 -1.27
C THR A 77 -9.57 -2.51 -0.13
N PHE A 78 -8.87 -1.42 -0.43
CA PHE A 78 -8.02 -0.74 0.55
C PHE A 78 -8.54 0.66 0.81
N PHE A 79 -8.57 1.03 2.08
CA PHE A 79 -9.16 2.29 2.55
C PHE A 79 -8.08 3.22 3.06
N SER A 80 -8.33 4.52 2.94
CA SER A 80 -7.35 5.51 3.32
C SER A 80 -7.20 5.62 4.84
N PRO A 81 -5.96 5.69 5.34
CA PRO A 81 -5.73 5.93 6.76
C PRO A 81 -5.82 7.41 7.12
N CYS A 82 -6.03 8.28 6.16
CA CYS A 82 -6.03 9.73 6.41
C CYS A 82 -6.83 10.44 5.31
N ALA A 83 -7.03 11.74 5.46
CA ALA A 83 -7.56 12.57 4.39
C ALA A 83 -6.41 13.02 3.50
N GLY A 84 -6.68 13.37 2.27
CA GLY A 84 -5.64 13.85 1.37
C GLY A 84 -6.11 13.97 -0.07
N LYS A 85 -5.14 14.07 -0.96
CA LYS A 85 -5.38 14.20 -2.39
C LYS A 85 -4.44 13.27 -3.16
N VAL A 86 -4.96 12.66 -4.22
CA VAL A 86 -4.17 11.80 -5.11
C VAL A 86 -3.39 12.69 -6.07
N ILE A 87 -2.07 12.60 -6.01
CA ILE A 87 -1.18 13.40 -6.85
C ILE A 87 -0.84 12.66 -8.14
N GLU A 88 -0.62 11.36 -8.02
CA GLU A 88 -0.19 10.57 -9.17
C GLU A 88 -0.63 9.12 -8.98
N VAL A 89 -0.87 8.42 -10.08
CA VAL A 89 -1.22 7.01 -10.09
C VAL A 89 -0.14 6.30 -10.92
N ASN A 90 0.26 5.13 -10.45
CA ASN A 90 1.26 4.35 -11.18
C ASN A 90 0.61 3.69 -12.40
N ASN A 91 0.71 4.35 -13.54
CA ASN A 91 0.06 3.90 -14.77
C ASN A 91 0.63 2.61 -15.33
N GLU A 92 1.82 2.22 -14.91
CA GLU A 92 2.42 0.96 -15.38
C GLU A 92 1.61 -0.23 -14.93
N LEU A 93 0.89 -0.11 -13.82
CA LEU A 93 0.11 -1.22 -13.27
C LEU A 93 -1.09 -1.58 -14.14
N GLU A 94 -1.52 -0.70 -15.03
CA GLU A 94 -2.59 -1.02 -15.97
C GLU A 94 -2.13 -2.09 -16.95
N ALA A 95 -0.91 -1.97 -17.42
CA ALA A 95 -0.34 -2.93 -18.37
C ALA A 95 0.36 -4.09 -17.69
N ILE A 96 0.98 -3.84 -16.53
CA ILE A 96 1.79 -4.83 -15.83
C ILE A 96 1.39 -4.88 -14.36
N PRO A 97 0.17 -5.38 -14.04
CA PRO A 97 -0.28 -5.42 -12.64
C PRO A 97 0.55 -6.35 -11.77
N GLU A 98 1.23 -7.31 -12.37
CA GLU A 98 2.07 -8.23 -11.60
C GLU A 98 3.25 -7.53 -10.93
N LEU A 99 3.53 -6.28 -11.25
CA LEU A 99 4.57 -5.52 -10.52
C LEU A 99 4.24 -5.41 -9.04
N VAL A 100 2.95 -5.39 -8.70
CA VAL A 100 2.55 -5.35 -7.29
C VAL A 100 3.02 -6.60 -6.58
N TRP A 101 3.05 -7.74 -7.27
CA TRP A 101 3.52 -9.00 -6.73
C TRP A 101 5.03 -9.13 -6.83
N ASP A 102 5.59 -8.83 -8.02
CA ASP A 102 7.00 -9.07 -8.30
C ASP A 102 7.93 -8.04 -7.66
N ASP A 103 7.45 -6.80 -7.49
CA ASP A 103 8.31 -5.72 -7.05
C ASP A 103 7.54 -4.77 -6.13
N THR A 104 6.97 -5.35 -5.09
CA THR A 104 5.99 -4.75 -4.20
C THR A 104 6.39 -3.39 -3.64
N TYR A 105 7.65 -3.23 -3.28
CA TYR A 105 8.11 -2.04 -2.56
C TYR A 105 8.77 -0.99 -3.44
N THR A 106 8.98 -1.27 -4.71
CA THR A 106 9.60 -0.31 -5.61
C THR A 106 8.69 0.01 -6.78
N GLU A 107 8.70 -0.82 -7.82
CA GLU A 107 7.87 -0.56 -9.01
C GLU A 107 6.39 -0.83 -8.77
N GLY A 108 6.06 -1.55 -7.72
CA GLY A 108 4.68 -1.90 -7.38
C GLY A 108 3.94 -0.85 -6.55
N TRP A 109 4.47 0.37 -6.44
CA TRP A 109 3.73 1.42 -5.75
C TRP A 109 2.45 1.72 -6.53
N ILE A 110 1.40 2.15 -5.81
CA ILE A 110 0.10 2.32 -6.45
C ILE A 110 -0.29 3.78 -6.59
N LEU A 111 -0.18 4.56 -5.52
CA LEU A 111 -0.54 5.98 -5.54
C LEU A 111 0.55 6.83 -4.92
N LEU A 112 0.61 8.08 -5.40
CA LEU A 112 1.36 9.13 -4.74
C LEU A 112 0.31 10.09 -4.19
N ILE A 113 0.35 10.36 -2.89
CA ILE A 113 -0.66 11.18 -2.25
C ILE A 113 -0.06 12.34 -1.47
N LYS A 114 -0.88 13.34 -1.22
CA LYS A 114 -0.54 14.43 -0.32
C LYS A 114 -1.54 14.41 0.83
N PRO A 115 -1.16 13.93 2.01
CA PRO A 115 -2.08 13.85 3.14
C PRO A 115 -2.43 15.24 3.69
N HIS A 116 -3.60 15.36 4.31
CA HIS A 116 -4.02 16.57 4.99
C HIS A 116 -4.18 16.28 6.48
N ASP A 117 -3.58 17.11 7.33
CA ASP A 117 -3.69 16.96 8.79
C ASP A 117 -3.32 15.55 9.25
N PHE A 118 -2.28 15.00 8.65
CA PHE A 118 -1.89 13.63 8.87
C PHE A 118 -0.87 13.53 10.00
N ASP A 119 -1.14 12.64 10.94
CA ASP A 119 -0.24 12.35 12.04
C ASP A 119 0.48 11.04 11.75
N GLU A 120 1.72 11.12 11.29
CA GLU A 120 2.46 9.92 10.91
C GLU A 120 2.79 9.02 12.10
N ASP A 121 2.63 9.53 13.32
CA ASP A 121 2.82 8.71 14.52
C ASP A 121 1.74 7.65 14.65
N GLN A 122 0.65 7.78 13.93
CA GLN A 122 -0.40 6.77 13.89
C GLN A 122 -0.01 5.57 13.04
N LEU A 123 1.01 5.73 12.22
CA LEU A 123 1.51 4.63 11.39
C LEU A 123 2.41 3.73 12.22
N LEU A 124 2.51 2.48 11.78
CA LEU A 124 3.36 1.50 12.44
C LEU A 124 4.76 1.53 11.84
N THR A 125 5.77 1.37 12.68
CA THR A 125 7.12 1.11 12.18
C THR A 125 7.13 -0.32 11.65
N ALA A 126 8.20 -0.69 10.94
CA ALA A 126 8.35 -2.05 10.44
C ALA A 126 8.25 -3.07 11.59
N ASP A 127 8.91 -2.80 12.72
CA ASP A 127 8.88 -3.71 13.86
C ASP A 127 7.47 -3.83 14.45
N GLU A 128 6.77 -2.72 14.58
CA GLU A 128 5.41 -2.72 15.10
C GLU A 128 4.47 -3.46 14.18
N TYR A 129 4.68 -3.31 12.88
CA TYR A 129 3.87 -4.00 11.89
C TYR A 129 4.08 -5.51 11.97
N ILE A 130 5.34 -5.94 12.08
CA ILE A 130 5.66 -7.36 12.22
C ILE A 130 5.01 -7.93 13.47
N GLU A 131 5.05 -7.20 14.58
CA GLU A 131 4.38 -7.64 15.80
C GLU A 131 2.89 -7.78 15.61
N SER A 132 2.27 -6.87 14.86
CA SER A 132 0.83 -6.92 14.63
C SER A 132 0.43 -8.16 13.83
N LEU A 133 1.31 -8.67 13.00
CA LEU A 133 1.05 -9.86 12.20
C LEU A 133 1.01 -11.14 13.05
N SER A 134 1.60 -11.09 14.22
CA SER A 134 1.64 -12.25 15.11
C SER A 134 0.45 -12.34 16.05
N GLU A 135 -0.40 -11.34 16.07
CA GLU A 135 -1.53 -11.29 17.00
C GLU A 135 -2.71 -12.14 16.56
#